data_bb8528614d39f3cf9a6f68e9ced02a8e
#
_entry.id   bb8528614d39f3cf9a6f68e9ced02a8e
#
_cell.length_a   1.000
_cell.length_b   1.000
_cell.length_c   1.000
_cell.angle_alpha   90.00
_cell.angle_beta   90.00
_cell.angle_gamma   90.00
#
_symmetry.space_group_name_H-M   'P 1'
#
loop_
_entity.id
_entity.type
_entity.pdbx_description
1 polymer ?
#
loop_
_entity_poly.entity_id
_entity_poly.type
_entity_poly.pdbx_seq_one_letter_code
_entity_poly.pdbx_strand_id
1 'polypeptide(L)'
;MFLPRKVGRKEKDFVLYCVKNHCKGGNVMDPARKLYLDNIRWMTVVLVVIYHVVYMFNGVQPFGVIGPFREHQLQDCFQYLVYPWFMALLFVVSGMSARYYLQSHTTKQFLKDKTRKLLVPSTIGLFVFQWLLGIYNLKIGGGLNIAGLPMPILYLITVLSGVGPLWYIQMLWLFSMLLLVVRKIEKDRVWNFCSKAPVWSVLMLTIIVYGSAQVLNTPVVTVYRFGIYGFCFFAGYFLFSHEEVMERLCKWWWMFDAASAVLGISYTVRYFGENYAIAPVLNNIHACVYCWFAILGILTTMKNYADISTAFTHWMAKKSWGLYIFHYRRKHCLLSKPYLLFLPLLILQSGKGKMAVSAKKSRKRPRLNLHSWCDPSWLWLHKEYKLTFPGWCCKLLLALANHKEGAHT
;
A
#
# COMPACT_ATOMS: atom_id res chain seq x y z
N MET A 1 -25.63 32.61 -32.20
CA MET A 1 -26.44 31.42 -32.56
C MET A 1 -25.59 30.51 -33.45
N PHE A 2 -24.79 29.60 -32.81
CA PHE A 2 -23.91 28.67 -33.52
C PHE A 2 -24.59 27.30 -33.52
N LEU A 3 -24.99 26.86 -34.69
CA LEU A 3 -25.54 25.52 -34.93
C LEU A 3 -24.41 24.45 -34.83
N PRO A 4 -24.64 23.29 -34.22
CA PRO A 4 -23.63 22.24 -34.16
C PRO A 4 -23.47 21.61 -35.56
N ARG A 5 -22.21 21.54 -36.01
CA ARG A 5 -21.82 20.92 -37.29
C ARG A 5 -22.16 19.42 -37.27
N LYS A 6 -23.01 18.95 -38.17
CA LYS A 6 -23.31 17.53 -38.30
C LYS A 6 -22.04 16.78 -38.73
N VAL A 7 -21.54 15.93 -37.83
CA VAL A 7 -20.41 15.01 -38.08
C VAL A 7 -20.81 14.04 -39.17
N GLY A 8 -20.12 14.01 -40.32
CA GLY A 8 -20.38 13.20 -41.46
C GLY A 8 -20.24 11.69 -41.20
N ARG A 9 -21.01 10.87 -41.95
CA ARG A 9 -21.00 9.40 -41.80
C ARG A 9 -19.59 8.79 -41.92
N LYS A 10 -18.74 9.32 -42.80
CA LYS A 10 -17.33 8.90 -42.96
C LYS A 10 -16.45 9.17 -41.73
N GLU A 11 -16.70 10.24 -40.99
CA GLU A 11 -15.97 10.55 -39.77
C GLU A 11 -16.38 9.61 -38.62
N LYS A 12 -17.65 9.22 -38.55
CA LYS A 12 -18.13 8.20 -37.61
C LYS A 12 -17.52 6.83 -37.90
N ASP A 13 -17.42 6.46 -39.17
CA ASP A 13 -16.82 5.19 -39.58
C ASP A 13 -15.30 5.17 -39.34
N PHE A 14 -14.62 6.30 -39.54
CA PHE A 14 -13.18 6.43 -39.20
C PHE A 14 -12.90 6.34 -37.69
N VAL A 15 -13.72 7.01 -36.87
CA VAL A 15 -13.63 6.90 -35.39
C VAL A 15 -13.94 5.46 -34.95
N LEU A 16 -14.95 4.81 -35.54
CA LEU A 16 -15.29 3.41 -35.25
C LEU A 16 -14.17 2.45 -35.70
N TYR A 17 -13.52 2.73 -36.86
CA TYR A 17 -12.35 1.97 -37.33
C TYR A 17 -11.14 2.15 -36.47
N CYS A 18 -10.84 3.37 -36.02
CA CYS A 18 -9.75 3.65 -35.03
C CYS A 18 -10.03 2.98 -33.70
N VAL A 19 -11.25 3.01 -33.20
CA VAL A 19 -11.63 2.33 -31.94
C VAL A 19 -11.52 0.80 -32.10
N LYS A 20 -11.96 0.22 -33.23
CA LYS A 20 -11.86 -1.23 -33.50
C LYS A 20 -10.44 -1.73 -33.70
N ASN A 21 -9.56 -0.95 -34.31
CA ASN A 21 -8.16 -1.36 -34.54
C ASN A 21 -7.22 -1.10 -33.39
N HIS A 22 -7.53 -0.15 -32.51
CA HIS A 22 -6.81 -0.01 -31.22
C HIS A 22 -7.13 -1.15 -30.24
N CYS A 23 -8.22 -1.88 -30.44
CA CYS A 23 -8.65 -3.00 -29.59
C CYS A 23 -7.98 -4.36 -29.91
N LYS A 24 -7.13 -4.47 -30.95
CA LYS A 24 -6.48 -5.76 -31.30
C LYS A 24 -5.14 -6.04 -30.63
N GLY A 25 -4.69 -5.21 -29.68
CA GLY A 25 -3.40 -5.41 -29.02
C GLY A 25 -3.24 -4.85 -27.61
N GLY A 26 -4.26 -4.27 -27.01
CA GLY A 26 -4.23 -3.70 -25.67
C GLY A 26 -5.45 -4.13 -24.87
N ASN A 27 -5.26 -4.48 -23.59
CA ASN A 27 -6.35 -4.68 -22.66
C ASN A 27 -7.33 -3.49 -22.79
N VAL A 28 -8.56 -3.75 -23.20
CA VAL A 28 -9.64 -2.75 -23.20
C VAL A 28 -9.72 -2.20 -21.76
N MET A 29 -9.34 -0.94 -21.60
CA MET A 29 -9.47 -0.28 -20.30
C MET A 29 -10.97 -0.08 -20.06
N ASP A 30 -11.46 -0.58 -18.93
CA ASP A 30 -12.83 -0.32 -18.48
C ASP A 30 -13.02 1.22 -18.41
N PRO A 31 -13.97 1.79 -19.18
CA PRO A 31 -14.19 3.22 -19.21
C PRO A 31 -14.59 3.83 -17.85
N ALA A 32 -14.97 2.99 -16.88
CA ALA A 32 -15.24 3.39 -15.50
C ALA A 32 -13.98 3.50 -14.63
N ARG A 33 -12.79 3.10 -15.14
CA ARG A 33 -11.56 3.07 -14.36
C ARG A 33 -10.95 4.47 -14.20
N LYS A 34 -10.93 4.98 -12.98
CA LYS A 34 -10.33 6.28 -12.62
C LYS A 34 -8.81 6.14 -12.49
N LEU A 35 -8.07 6.65 -13.48
CA LEU A 35 -6.61 6.47 -13.59
C LEU A 35 -5.85 7.15 -12.45
N TYR A 36 -6.30 8.33 -12.02
CA TYR A 36 -5.67 9.03 -10.90
C TYR A 36 -5.64 8.21 -9.61
N LEU A 37 -6.66 7.37 -9.34
CA LEU A 37 -6.67 6.49 -8.17
C LEU A 37 -5.58 5.40 -8.26
N ASP A 38 -5.37 4.86 -9.44
CA ASP A 38 -4.29 3.89 -9.64
C ASP A 38 -2.92 4.57 -9.52
N ASN A 39 -2.81 5.83 -9.99
CA ASN A 39 -1.60 6.63 -9.86
C ASN A 39 -1.31 6.98 -8.40
N ILE A 40 -2.30 7.40 -7.62
CA ILE A 40 -2.15 7.61 -6.17
C ILE A 40 -1.66 6.31 -5.49
N ARG A 41 -2.25 5.15 -5.81
CA ARG A 41 -1.86 3.89 -5.18
C ARG A 41 -0.40 3.54 -5.40
N TRP A 42 0.05 3.51 -6.66
CA TRP A 42 1.43 3.11 -6.91
C TRP A 42 2.44 4.14 -6.38
N MET A 43 2.14 5.43 -6.48
CA MET A 43 2.99 6.48 -5.92
C MET A 43 3.08 6.37 -4.39
N THR A 44 1.96 6.17 -3.71
CA THR A 44 1.96 5.97 -2.25
C THR A 44 2.67 4.68 -1.86
N VAL A 45 2.57 3.60 -2.64
CA VAL A 45 3.33 2.38 -2.38
C VAL A 45 4.84 2.61 -2.50
N VAL A 46 5.28 3.37 -3.50
CA VAL A 46 6.70 3.77 -3.61
C VAL A 46 7.11 4.60 -2.39
N LEU A 47 6.26 5.54 -1.97
CA LEU A 47 6.48 6.35 -0.78
C LEU A 47 6.60 5.48 0.49
N VAL A 48 5.76 4.45 0.63
CA VAL A 48 5.84 3.46 1.71
C VAL A 48 7.19 2.74 1.72
N VAL A 49 7.73 2.38 0.55
CA VAL A 49 9.05 1.75 0.45
C VAL A 49 10.15 2.71 0.91
N ILE A 50 10.12 3.96 0.42
CA ILE A 50 11.08 5.01 0.81
C ILE A 50 10.97 5.27 2.32
N TYR A 51 9.73 5.41 2.84
CA TYR A 51 9.47 5.57 4.27
C TYR A 51 10.16 4.48 5.08
N HIS A 52 10.02 3.22 4.69
CA HIS A 52 10.62 2.12 5.46
C HIS A 52 12.15 2.07 5.34
N VAL A 53 12.74 2.59 4.25
CA VAL A 53 14.21 2.73 4.14
C VAL A 53 14.70 3.79 5.10
N VAL A 54 14.08 4.98 5.11
CA VAL A 54 14.44 6.05 6.05
C VAL A 54 14.17 5.62 7.49
N TYR A 55 13.06 4.93 7.75
CA TYR A 55 12.68 4.40 9.05
C TYR A 55 13.77 3.51 9.69
N MET A 56 14.50 2.73 8.90
CA MET A 56 15.56 1.87 9.44
C MET A 56 16.71 2.64 10.10
N PHE A 57 16.85 3.93 9.78
CA PHE A 57 17.93 4.78 10.22
C PHE A 57 17.46 5.97 11.07
N ASN A 58 16.19 5.97 11.53
CA ASN A 58 15.67 7.07 12.33
C ASN A 58 16.15 7.01 13.79
N GLY A 59 16.34 8.18 14.41
CA GLY A 59 16.73 8.30 15.80
C GLY A 59 15.57 8.36 16.81
N VAL A 60 14.32 8.35 16.33
CA VAL A 60 13.15 8.73 17.14
C VAL A 60 12.33 7.53 17.60
N GLN A 61 12.22 6.50 16.77
CA GLN A 61 11.44 5.31 17.10
C GLN A 61 12.33 4.07 17.14
N PRO A 62 12.57 3.46 18.31
CA PRO A 62 13.58 2.42 18.49
C PRO A 62 13.22 1.07 17.85
N PHE A 63 11.93 0.75 17.65
CA PHE A 63 11.53 -0.56 17.14
C PHE A 63 11.79 -0.70 15.63
N GLY A 64 12.59 -1.69 15.26
CA GLY A 64 12.92 -2.00 13.87
C GLY A 64 14.00 -1.12 13.26
N VAL A 65 14.66 -0.28 14.08
CA VAL A 65 15.78 0.56 13.67
C VAL A 65 17.05 -0.27 13.62
N ILE A 66 17.76 -0.16 12.51
CA ILE A 66 19.02 -0.84 12.25
C ILE A 66 20.08 0.24 12.02
N GLY A 67 20.74 0.63 13.03
CA GLY A 67 21.81 1.59 12.85
C GLY A 67 22.35 2.13 14.16
N PRO A 68 23.55 2.70 14.14
CA PRO A 68 24.18 3.29 15.32
C PRO A 68 23.56 4.64 15.71
N PHE A 69 22.64 5.15 14.90
CA PHE A 69 22.07 6.48 15.07
C PHE A 69 21.06 6.48 16.21
N ARG A 70 21.43 7.09 17.31
CA ARG A 70 20.58 7.31 18.49
C ARG A 70 20.13 8.76 18.63
N GLU A 71 20.66 9.63 17.77
CA GLU A 71 20.37 11.05 17.76
C GLU A 71 19.38 11.41 16.66
N HIS A 72 18.64 12.49 16.85
CA HIS A 72 17.71 13.00 15.83
C HIS A 72 18.49 13.54 14.65
N GLN A 73 18.07 13.16 13.45
CA GLN A 73 18.74 13.51 12.22
C GLN A 73 17.79 14.28 11.30
N LEU A 74 18.34 15.14 10.44
CA LEU A 74 17.55 15.91 9.49
C LEU A 74 16.67 15.03 8.59
N GLN A 75 17.13 13.83 8.24
CA GLN A 75 16.35 12.86 7.47
C GLN A 75 15.06 12.41 8.17
N ASP A 76 14.98 12.52 9.50
CA ASP A 76 13.79 12.18 10.28
C ASP A 76 12.62 13.12 9.94
N CYS A 77 12.88 14.32 9.42
CA CYS A 77 11.85 15.23 8.91
C CYS A 77 10.91 14.54 7.89
N PHE A 78 11.45 13.63 7.08
CA PHE A 78 10.66 12.88 6.11
C PHE A 78 9.56 12.05 6.79
N GLN A 79 9.84 11.50 7.97
CA GLN A 79 8.88 10.70 8.73
C GLN A 79 7.69 11.56 9.19
N TYR A 80 7.97 12.75 9.73
CA TYR A 80 6.91 13.67 10.17
C TYR A 80 6.06 14.18 9.00
N LEU A 81 6.69 14.43 7.84
CA LEU A 81 5.98 14.88 6.65
C LEU A 81 5.07 13.80 6.03
N VAL A 82 5.40 12.53 6.17
CA VAL A 82 4.69 11.47 5.45
C VAL A 82 3.75 10.67 6.35
N TYR A 83 4.19 10.36 7.57
CA TYR A 83 3.51 9.39 8.43
C TYR A 83 2.05 9.71 8.77
N PRO A 84 1.64 10.97 9.03
CA PRO A 84 0.28 11.28 9.43
C PRO A 84 -0.79 10.90 8.40
N TRP A 85 -0.52 11.01 7.10
CA TRP A 85 -1.53 10.94 6.05
C TRP A 85 -1.41 9.76 5.06
N PHE A 86 -0.19 9.22 4.81
CA PHE A 86 0.01 8.31 3.66
C PHE A 86 -0.82 7.02 3.72
N MET A 87 -0.98 6.43 4.91
CA MET A 87 -1.82 5.24 5.06
C MET A 87 -3.30 5.59 5.05
N ALA A 88 -3.69 6.71 5.67
CA ALA A 88 -5.06 7.21 5.64
C ALA A 88 -5.54 7.48 4.20
N LEU A 89 -4.68 8.06 3.35
CA LEU A 89 -4.94 8.26 1.92
C LEU A 89 -5.21 6.94 1.19
N LEU A 90 -4.42 5.88 1.46
CA LEU A 90 -4.64 4.57 0.85
C LEU A 90 -6.01 3.96 1.25
N PHE A 91 -6.47 4.20 2.48
CA PHE A 91 -7.81 3.78 2.88
C PHE A 91 -8.91 4.57 2.17
N VAL A 92 -8.77 5.90 2.00
CA VAL A 92 -9.70 6.71 1.21
C VAL A 92 -9.81 6.18 -0.22
N VAL A 93 -8.68 6.03 -0.91
CA VAL A 93 -8.62 5.51 -2.29
C VAL A 93 -9.21 4.10 -2.41
N SER A 94 -9.02 3.28 -1.38
CA SER A 94 -9.60 1.92 -1.34
C SER A 94 -11.12 1.95 -1.14
N GLY A 95 -11.64 2.89 -0.34
CA GLY A 95 -13.08 3.13 -0.19
C GLY A 95 -13.75 3.57 -1.49
N MET A 96 -13.18 4.58 -2.17
CA MET A 96 -13.63 5.02 -3.50
C MET A 96 -13.69 3.85 -4.49
N SER A 97 -12.64 3.06 -4.53
CA SER A 97 -12.56 1.90 -5.42
C SER A 97 -13.54 0.79 -5.07
N ALA A 98 -13.86 0.63 -3.80
CA ALA A 98 -14.89 -0.31 -3.37
C ALA A 98 -16.28 0.12 -3.89
N ARG A 99 -16.58 1.43 -3.91
CA ARG A 99 -17.82 1.96 -4.49
C ARG A 99 -17.90 1.67 -5.99
N TYR A 100 -16.89 2.05 -6.75
CA TYR A 100 -16.86 1.82 -8.20
C TYR A 100 -16.96 0.33 -8.56
N TYR A 101 -16.27 -0.53 -7.80
CA TYR A 101 -16.37 -1.97 -8.01
C TYR A 101 -17.80 -2.50 -7.76
N LEU A 102 -18.45 -2.05 -6.69
CA LEU A 102 -19.82 -2.49 -6.33
C LEU A 102 -20.92 -1.91 -7.22
N GLN A 103 -20.62 -0.93 -8.09
CA GLN A 103 -21.53 -0.47 -9.12
C GLN A 103 -21.65 -1.45 -10.29
N SER A 104 -20.59 -2.19 -10.61
CA SER A 104 -20.53 -3.11 -11.75
C SER A 104 -20.54 -4.60 -11.35
N HIS A 105 -20.35 -4.93 -10.08
CA HIS A 105 -20.22 -6.31 -9.58
C HIS A 105 -21.16 -6.60 -8.41
N THR A 106 -21.54 -7.87 -8.29
CA THR A 106 -22.37 -8.32 -7.17
C THR A 106 -21.62 -8.33 -5.84
N THR A 107 -22.36 -8.20 -4.74
CA THR A 107 -21.82 -8.32 -3.36
C THR A 107 -21.07 -9.65 -3.15
N LYS A 108 -21.57 -10.75 -3.74
CA LYS A 108 -20.93 -12.08 -3.64
C LYS A 108 -19.58 -12.11 -4.37
N GLN A 109 -19.47 -11.49 -5.53
CA GLN A 109 -18.22 -11.34 -6.27
C GLN A 109 -17.22 -10.49 -5.49
N PHE A 110 -17.67 -9.34 -4.93
CA PHE A 110 -16.85 -8.47 -4.09
C PHE A 110 -16.27 -9.23 -2.90
N LEU A 111 -17.10 -9.95 -2.15
CA LEU A 111 -16.69 -10.78 -1.01
C LEU A 111 -15.61 -11.80 -1.43
N LYS A 112 -15.89 -12.57 -2.47
CA LYS A 112 -14.96 -13.58 -3.00
C LYS A 112 -13.61 -12.97 -3.40
N ASP A 113 -13.66 -11.87 -4.16
CA ASP A 113 -12.47 -11.21 -4.67
C ASP A 113 -11.63 -10.57 -3.56
N LYS A 114 -12.28 -9.88 -2.60
CA LYS A 114 -11.57 -9.28 -1.47
C LYS A 114 -10.96 -10.34 -0.56
N THR A 115 -11.67 -11.43 -0.27
CA THR A 115 -11.14 -12.55 0.52
C THR A 115 -9.94 -13.19 -0.20
N ARG A 116 -10.07 -13.52 -1.47
CA ARG A 116 -9.00 -14.16 -2.25
C ARG A 116 -7.77 -13.25 -2.43
N LYS A 117 -7.97 -11.95 -2.66
CA LYS A 117 -6.89 -11.00 -2.96
C LYS A 117 -6.25 -10.37 -1.72
N LEU A 118 -6.96 -10.30 -0.58
CA LEU A 118 -6.48 -9.65 0.63
C LEU A 118 -6.27 -10.65 1.78
N LEU A 119 -7.31 -11.37 2.20
CA LEU A 119 -7.23 -12.23 3.37
C LEU A 119 -6.29 -13.43 3.13
N VAL A 120 -6.47 -14.14 2.04
CA VAL A 120 -5.67 -15.35 1.76
C VAL A 120 -4.17 -15.03 1.70
N PRO A 121 -3.68 -14.03 0.92
CA PRO A 121 -2.25 -13.72 0.89
C PRO A 121 -1.72 -13.18 2.22
N SER A 122 -2.52 -12.40 2.96
CA SER A 122 -2.08 -11.85 4.25
C SER A 122 -2.01 -12.93 5.33
N THR A 123 -2.93 -13.88 5.35
CA THR A 123 -2.91 -14.99 6.31
C THR A 123 -1.78 -15.96 6.01
N ILE A 124 -1.65 -16.41 4.76
CA ILE A 124 -0.55 -17.29 4.35
C ILE A 124 0.78 -16.57 4.56
N GLY A 125 0.87 -15.29 4.15
CA GLY A 125 2.06 -14.48 4.35
C GLY A 125 2.48 -14.39 5.81
N LEU A 126 1.50 -14.18 6.71
CA LEU A 126 1.72 -14.07 8.14
C LEU A 126 2.30 -15.36 8.72
N PHE A 127 1.63 -16.48 8.53
CA PHE A 127 2.05 -17.76 9.14
C PHE A 127 3.26 -18.40 8.47
N VAL A 128 3.41 -18.27 7.15
CA VAL A 128 4.49 -18.96 6.42
C VAL A 128 5.78 -18.17 6.41
N PHE A 129 5.70 -16.83 6.37
CA PHE A 129 6.89 -16.01 6.10
C PHE A 129 7.22 -14.99 7.20
N GLN A 130 6.23 -14.47 7.93
CA GLN A 130 6.46 -13.32 8.81
C GLN A 130 7.06 -13.67 10.17
N TRP A 131 7.04 -14.93 10.57
CA TRP A 131 7.73 -15.38 11.78
C TRP A 131 9.24 -15.07 11.75
N LEU A 132 9.87 -15.12 10.57
CA LEU A 132 11.27 -14.70 10.39
C LEU A 132 11.45 -13.22 10.74
N LEU A 133 10.56 -12.36 10.20
CA LEU A 133 10.57 -10.94 10.52
C LEU A 133 10.35 -10.71 12.02
N GLY A 134 9.46 -11.47 12.64
CA GLY A 134 9.19 -11.38 14.07
C GLY A 134 10.40 -11.71 14.94
N ILE A 135 11.19 -12.72 14.57
CA ILE A 135 12.46 -13.02 15.28
C ILE A 135 13.39 -11.80 15.25
N TYR A 136 13.55 -11.17 14.07
CA TYR A 136 14.40 -9.99 13.95
C TYR A 136 13.87 -8.80 14.74
N ASN A 137 12.56 -8.54 14.70
CA ASN A 137 11.94 -7.47 15.48
C ASN A 137 12.13 -7.67 16.98
N LEU A 138 11.99 -8.90 17.48
CA LEU A 138 12.22 -9.23 18.89
C LEU A 138 13.70 -9.06 19.29
N LYS A 139 14.63 -9.44 18.43
CA LYS A 139 16.07 -9.26 18.68
C LYS A 139 16.48 -7.79 18.71
N ILE A 140 16.03 -7.00 17.73
CA ILE A 140 16.37 -5.57 17.62
C ILE A 140 15.70 -4.75 18.71
N GLY A 141 14.44 -5.07 19.03
CA GLY A 141 13.66 -4.35 20.05
C GLY A 141 14.08 -4.65 21.49
N GLY A 142 15.05 -5.54 21.72
CA GLY A 142 15.46 -5.94 23.08
C GLY A 142 14.33 -6.56 23.92
N GLY A 143 13.23 -6.95 23.25
CA GLY A 143 12.03 -7.43 23.91
C GLY A 143 12.05 -8.93 24.17
N LEU A 144 11.43 -9.31 25.29
CA LEU A 144 11.13 -10.66 25.76
C LEU A 144 12.34 -11.60 25.85
N ASN A 145 12.66 -11.96 27.07
CA ASN A 145 13.46 -13.15 27.32
C ASN A 145 12.67 -14.38 26.83
N ILE A 146 12.89 -14.76 25.56
CA ILE A 146 12.22 -15.89 24.92
C ILE A 146 12.88 -17.24 25.27
N ALA A 147 13.92 -17.23 26.09
CA ALA A 147 14.56 -18.42 26.59
C ALA A 147 13.58 -19.21 27.49
N GLY A 148 13.35 -20.49 27.14
CA GLY A 148 12.50 -21.38 27.92
C GLY A 148 11.02 -21.43 27.52
N LEU A 149 10.56 -20.64 26.54
CA LEU A 149 9.18 -20.74 26.05
C LEU A 149 8.97 -21.99 25.17
N PRO A 150 7.83 -22.69 25.30
CA PRO A 150 7.46 -23.78 24.41
C PRO A 150 7.45 -23.33 22.95
N MET A 151 7.94 -24.15 22.03
CA MET A 151 8.06 -23.83 20.60
C MET A 151 6.77 -23.32 19.94
N PRO A 152 5.57 -23.83 20.21
CA PRO A 152 4.33 -23.31 19.63
C PRO A 152 4.05 -21.86 20.07
N ILE A 153 4.30 -21.53 21.33
CA ILE A 153 4.10 -20.19 21.88
C ILE A 153 5.13 -19.22 21.28
N LEU A 154 6.39 -19.63 21.21
CA LEU A 154 7.45 -18.85 20.57
C LEU A 154 7.12 -18.56 19.09
N TYR A 155 6.62 -19.56 18.35
CA TYR A 155 6.20 -19.38 16.96
C TYR A 155 5.06 -18.36 16.84
N LEU A 156 4.03 -18.42 17.69
CA LEU A 156 2.92 -17.47 17.66
C LEU A 156 3.39 -16.05 18.00
N ILE A 157 4.24 -15.88 19.00
CA ILE A 157 4.82 -14.57 19.35
C ILE A 157 5.62 -14.00 18.18
N THR A 158 6.45 -14.81 17.54
CA THR A 158 7.24 -14.37 16.38
C THR A 158 6.37 -14.04 15.17
N VAL A 159 5.31 -14.81 14.91
CA VAL A 159 4.32 -14.53 13.86
C VAL A 159 3.63 -13.18 14.11
N LEU A 160 3.15 -12.94 15.32
CA LEU A 160 2.47 -11.69 15.67
C LEU A 160 3.41 -10.48 15.67
N SER A 161 4.66 -10.65 16.15
CA SER A 161 5.68 -9.60 16.09
C SER A 161 6.11 -9.27 14.66
N GLY A 162 5.88 -10.19 13.72
CA GLY A 162 6.27 -10.08 12.33
C GLY A 162 5.18 -9.56 11.38
N VAL A 163 4.04 -9.06 11.85
CA VAL A 163 2.93 -8.61 11.00
C VAL A 163 3.38 -7.70 9.86
N GLY A 164 4.33 -6.78 10.11
CA GLY A 164 4.93 -5.92 9.09
C GLY A 164 3.87 -5.25 8.20
N PRO A 165 4.06 -5.20 6.87
CA PRO A 165 3.14 -4.49 5.96
C PRO A 165 1.78 -5.18 5.79
N LEU A 166 1.61 -6.41 6.28
CA LEU A 166 0.35 -7.16 6.11
C LEU A 166 -0.81 -6.56 6.92
N TRP A 167 -0.52 -5.76 7.96
CA TRP A 167 -1.53 -5.11 8.78
C TRP A 167 -2.53 -4.29 7.95
N TYR A 168 -2.05 -3.55 6.96
CA TYR A 168 -2.90 -2.73 6.09
C TYR A 168 -3.86 -3.61 5.27
N ILE A 169 -3.37 -4.72 4.72
CA ILE A 169 -4.18 -5.63 3.90
C ILE A 169 -5.27 -6.30 4.75
N GLN A 170 -4.94 -6.68 5.99
CA GLN A 170 -5.89 -7.26 6.95
C GLN A 170 -6.97 -6.27 7.33
N MET A 171 -6.59 -5.03 7.67
CA MET A 171 -7.55 -3.96 7.98
C MET A 171 -8.43 -3.63 6.78
N LEU A 172 -7.85 -3.57 5.59
CA LEU A 172 -8.59 -3.31 4.36
C LEU A 172 -9.63 -4.40 4.08
N TRP A 173 -9.29 -5.66 4.34
CA TRP A 173 -10.26 -6.74 4.27
C TRP A 173 -11.37 -6.57 5.30
N LEU A 174 -11.03 -6.30 6.57
CA LEU A 174 -11.98 -6.06 7.64
C LEU A 174 -12.96 -4.94 7.29
N PHE A 175 -12.47 -3.77 6.86
CA PHE A 175 -13.33 -2.65 6.45
C PHE A 175 -14.17 -2.97 5.22
N SER A 176 -13.65 -3.80 4.30
CA SER A 176 -14.43 -4.26 3.15
C SER A 176 -15.59 -5.17 3.58
N MET A 177 -15.41 -6.00 4.61
CA MET A 177 -16.50 -6.82 5.18
C MET A 177 -17.51 -5.96 5.93
N LEU A 178 -17.03 -5.04 6.78
CA LEU A 178 -17.88 -4.09 7.49
C LEU A 178 -18.71 -3.24 6.54
N LEU A 179 -18.12 -2.82 5.40
CA LEU A 179 -18.85 -2.10 4.35
C LEU A 179 -20.06 -2.86 3.83
N LEU A 180 -19.97 -4.17 3.64
CA LEU A 180 -21.11 -4.97 3.18
C LEU A 180 -22.26 -4.97 4.19
N VAL A 181 -21.93 -4.99 5.48
CA VAL A 181 -22.92 -4.90 6.55
C VAL A 181 -23.55 -3.49 6.56
N VAL A 182 -22.72 -2.45 6.57
CA VAL A 182 -23.17 -1.05 6.57
C VAL A 182 -24.06 -0.76 5.35
N ARG A 183 -23.66 -1.21 4.16
CA ARG A 183 -24.43 -1.03 2.93
C ARG A 183 -25.83 -1.68 3.00
N LYS A 184 -25.92 -2.87 3.62
CA LYS A 184 -27.21 -3.56 3.79
C LYS A 184 -28.18 -2.76 4.66
N ILE A 185 -27.67 -2.06 5.67
CA ILE A 185 -28.46 -1.26 6.61
C ILE A 185 -28.78 0.11 6.01
N GLU A 186 -27.79 0.76 5.39
CA GLU A 186 -27.83 2.15 4.96
C GLU A 186 -28.64 2.34 3.67
N LYS A 187 -28.67 1.34 2.77
CA LYS A 187 -29.43 1.33 1.51
C LYS A 187 -29.22 2.59 0.64
N ASP A 188 -27.97 3.04 0.51
CA ASP A 188 -27.53 4.22 -0.24
C ASP A 188 -28.10 5.59 0.28
N ARG A 189 -28.68 5.65 1.49
CA ARG A 189 -29.20 6.91 2.07
C ARG A 189 -28.07 7.89 2.37
N VAL A 190 -27.05 7.44 3.11
CA VAL A 190 -25.88 8.25 3.45
C VAL A 190 -25.11 8.65 2.18
N TRP A 191 -24.99 7.72 1.25
CA TRP A 191 -24.33 8.01 -0.03
C TRP A 191 -25.05 9.12 -0.78
N ASN A 192 -26.36 9.04 -0.95
CA ASN A 192 -27.17 10.08 -1.62
C ASN A 192 -27.11 11.43 -0.85
N PHE A 193 -27.08 11.40 0.49
CA PHE A 193 -26.91 12.61 1.29
C PHE A 193 -25.55 13.28 1.01
N CYS A 194 -24.48 12.50 0.97
CA CYS A 194 -23.12 12.98 0.73
C CYS A 194 -22.93 13.59 -0.67
N SER A 195 -23.75 13.26 -1.67
CA SER A 195 -23.62 13.81 -3.04
C SER A 195 -23.73 15.34 -3.09
N LYS A 196 -24.50 15.91 -2.18
CA LYS A 196 -24.73 17.37 -2.08
C LYS A 196 -23.73 18.09 -1.19
N ALA A 197 -22.74 17.42 -0.63
CA ALA A 197 -21.80 17.99 0.34
C ALA A 197 -21.06 19.19 -0.25
N PRO A 198 -21.17 20.39 0.34
CA PRO A 198 -20.40 21.55 -0.06
C PRO A 198 -18.96 21.46 0.50
N VAL A 199 -18.04 22.24 -0.03
CA VAL A 199 -16.62 22.23 0.36
C VAL A 199 -16.44 22.45 1.87
N TRP A 200 -17.19 23.41 2.44
CA TRP A 200 -17.08 23.72 3.87
C TRP A 200 -17.45 22.52 4.78
N SER A 201 -18.45 21.72 4.39
CA SER A 201 -18.81 20.52 5.16
C SER A 201 -17.73 19.46 5.14
N VAL A 202 -17.01 19.34 4.00
CA VAL A 202 -15.84 18.45 3.88
C VAL A 202 -14.70 18.93 4.79
N LEU A 203 -14.51 20.23 4.92
CA LEU A 203 -13.55 20.80 5.86
C LEU A 203 -13.95 20.54 7.32
N MET A 204 -15.23 20.66 7.66
CA MET A 204 -15.74 20.36 9.02
C MET A 204 -15.53 18.90 9.40
N LEU A 205 -15.40 17.97 8.46
CA LEU A 205 -15.05 16.56 8.75
C LEU A 205 -13.70 16.42 9.47
N THR A 206 -12.86 17.45 9.50
CA THR A 206 -11.63 17.48 10.32
C THR A 206 -11.92 17.19 11.80
N ILE A 207 -13.08 17.63 12.30
CA ILE A 207 -13.53 17.35 13.68
C ILE A 207 -13.75 15.84 13.85
N ILE A 208 -14.38 15.20 12.87
CA ILE A 208 -14.62 13.75 12.90
C ILE A 208 -13.31 12.98 12.71
N VAL A 209 -12.39 13.48 11.89
CA VAL A 209 -11.02 12.92 11.77
C VAL A 209 -10.33 12.92 13.12
N TYR A 210 -10.37 14.07 13.84
CA TYR A 210 -9.79 14.17 15.18
C TYR A 210 -10.45 13.20 16.16
N GLY A 211 -11.79 13.19 16.24
CA GLY A 211 -12.53 12.26 17.10
C GLY A 211 -12.24 10.78 16.77
N SER A 212 -12.20 10.43 15.50
CA SER A 212 -11.89 9.07 15.05
C SER A 212 -10.45 8.65 15.36
N ALA A 213 -9.51 9.61 15.42
CA ALA A 213 -8.13 9.34 15.81
C ALA A 213 -7.96 9.03 17.31
N GLN A 214 -8.93 9.36 18.15
CA GLN A 214 -8.90 9.08 19.59
C GLN A 214 -9.45 7.69 19.94
N VAL A 215 -10.19 7.05 19.05
CA VAL A 215 -10.91 5.81 19.33
C VAL A 215 -10.33 4.60 18.59
N LEU A 216 -10.50 3.42 19.18
CA LEU A 216 -10.15 2.13 18.59
C LEU A 216 -8.66 2.04 18.17
N ASN A 217 -7.78 2.64 18.97
CA ASN A 217 -6.33 2.49 18.83
C ASN A 217 -5.86 1.31 19.68
N THR A 218 -4.96 0.50 19.12
CA THR A 218 -4.36 -0.61 19.88
C THR A 218 -3.11 -0.14 20.60
N PRO A 219 -2.97 -0.41 21.91
CA PRO A 219 -1.84 0.08 22.69
C PRO A 219 -0.53 -0.67 22.38
N VAL A 220 -0.61 -1.95 22.00
CA VAL A 220 0.56 -2.80 21.77
C VAL A 220 1.08 -2.69 20.33
N VAL A 221 0.17 -2.65 19.36
CA VAL A 221 0.51 -2.57 17.93
C VAL A 221 -0.01 -1.25 17.39
N THR A 222 0.75 -0.19 17.57
CA THR A 222 0.34 1.21 17.31
C THR A 222 -0.10 1.51 15.88
N VAL A 223 0.24 0.65 14.91
CA VAL A 223 -0.20 0.79 13.51
C VAL A 223 -1.69 0.50 13.33
N TYR A 224 -2.34 -0.25 14.24
CA TYR A 224 -3.77 -0.54 14.16
C TYR A 224 -4.59 0.60 14.76
N ARG A 225 -4.87 1.61 13.95
CA ARG A 225 -5.70 2.78 14.26
C ARG A 225 -7.05 2.63 13.54
N PHE A 226 -7.89 1.74 14.07
CA PHE A 226 -9.15 1.36 13.41
C PHE A 226 -10.11 2.53 13.21
N GLY A 227 -10.17 3.48 14.15
CA GLY A 227 -11.07 4.63 14.08
C GLY A 227 -10.76 5.50 12.87
N ILE A 228 -9.57 6.09 12.80
CA ILE A 228 -9.21 7.02 11.72
C ILE A 228 -9.15 6.33 10.34
N TYR A 229 -8.59 5.11 10.27
CA TYR A 229 -8.50 4.41 8.99
C TYR A 229 -9.86 3.92 8.50
N GLY A 230 -10.73 3.48 9.42
CA GLY A 230 -12.12 3.15 9.12
C GLY A 230 -12.87 4.38 8.61
N PHE A 231 -12.78 5.52 9.32
CA PHE A 231 -13.37 6.78 8.87
C PHE A 231 -12.88 7.14 7.45
N CYS A 232 -11.58 7.12 7.20
CA CYS A 232 -11.00 7.42 5.89
C CYS A 232 -11.53 6.48 4.79
N PHE A 233 -11.64 5.18 5.08
CA PHE A 233 -12.20 4.22 4.13
C PHE A 233 -13.67 4.52 3.81
N PHE A 234 -14.49 4.80 4.82
CA PHE A 234 -15.90 5.13 4.62
C PHE A 234 -16.09 6.50 3.99
N ALA A 235 -15.27 7.52 4.32
CA ALA A 235 -15.27 8.80 3.63
C ALA A 235 -14.94 8.63 2.14
N GLY A 236 -14.00 7.77 1.80
CA GLY A 236 -13.71 7.37 0.41
C GLY A 236 -14.95 6.79 -0.28
N TYR A 237 -15.64 5.86 0.39
CA TYR A 237 -16.81 5.19 -0.17
C TYR A 237 -18.03 6.10 -0.31
N PHE A 238 -18.37 6.87 0.73
CA PHE A 238 -19.61 7.64 0.79
C PHE A 238 -19.49 9.06 0.22
N LEU A 239 -18.33 9.70 0.34
CA LEU A 239 -18.16 11.11 0.01
C LEU A 239 -17.33 11.31 -1.27
N PHE A 240 -16.07 10.84 -1.29
CA PHE A 240 -15.15 11.11 -2.40
C PHE A 240 -15.44 10.26 -3.65
N SER A 241 -16.34 9.29 -3.58
CA SER A 241 -16.80 8.55 -4.75
C SER A 241 -17.79 9.31 -5.63
N HIS A 242 -18.31 10.47 -5.17
CA HIS A 242 -19.13 11.35 -5.95
C HIS A 242 -18.31 12.27 -6.84
N GLU A 243 -18.56 12.24 -8.14
CA GLU A 243 -17.84 13.09 -9.10
C GLU A 243 -18.10 14.56 -8.84
N GLU A 244 -19.36 14.95 -8.53
CA GLU A 244 -19.74 16.33 -8.26
C GLU A 244 -19.07 16.91 -7.00
N VAL A 245 -18.84 16.08 -5.99
CA VAL A 245 -18.10 16.47 -4.78
C VAL A 245 -16.63 16.71 -5.13
N MET A 246 -16.05 15.76 -5.86
CA MET A 246 -14.65 15.87 -6.29
C MET A 246 -14.42 17.06 -7.20
N GLU A 247 -15.33 17.37 -8.13
CA GLU A 247 -15.23 18.57 -9.00
C GLU A 247 -15.29 19.86 -8.20
N ARG A 248 -16.17 19.93 -7.16
CA ARG A 248 -16.22 21.10 -6.26
C ARG A 248 -14.91 21.28 -5.49
N LEU A 249 -14.34 20.20 -4.97
CA LEU A 249 -13.07 20.21 -4.26
C LEU A 249 -11.89 20.55 -5.18
N CYS A 250 -11.87 20.04 -6.39
CA CYS A 250 -10.81 20.28 -7.37
C CYS A 250 -10.63 21.76 -7.73
N LYS A 251 -11.64 22.61 -7.57
CA LYS A 251 -11.51 24.06 -7.74
C LYS A 251 -10.61 24.71 -6.70
N TRP A 252 -10.42 24.06 -5.54
CA TRP A 252 -9.66 24.56 -4.41
C TRP A 252 -8.34 23.80 -4.17
N TRP A 253 -7.88 23.01 -5.14
CA TRP A 253 -6.71 22.16 -5.03
C TRP A 253 -5.47 22.89 -4.49
N TRP A 254 -5.17 24.07 -5.03
CA TRP A 254 -4.01 24.87 -4.64
C TRP A 254 -4.06 25.32 -3.17
N MET A 255 -5.26 25.61 -2.66
CA MET A 255 -5.47 26.00 -1.26
C MET A 255 -5.20 24.80 -0.35
N PHE A 256 -5.67 23.60 -0.71
CA PHE A 256 -5.42 22.40 0.07
C PHE A 256 -3.94 22.03 0.07
N ASP A 257 -3.24 22.15 -1.05
CA ASP A 257 -1.80 21.90 -1.14
C ASP A 257 -1.00 22.93 -0.35
N ALA A 258 -1.32 24.22 -0.47
CA ALA A 258 -0.65 25.26 0.30
C ALA A 258 -0.86 25.09 1.81
N ALA A 259 -2.10 24.84 2.25
CA ALA A 259 -2.41 24.58 3.66
C ALA A 259 -1.70 23.31 4.16
N SER A 260 -1.69 22.25 3.36
CA SER A 260 -0.97 21.01 3.69
C SER A 260 0.54 21.23 3.84
N ALA A 261 1.15 22.03 2.96
CA ALA A 261 2.58 22.35 3.04
C ALA A 261 2.91 23.13 4.33
N VAL A 262 2.13 24.19 4.64
CA VAL A 262 2.30 24.97 5.86
C VAL A 262 2.11 24.12 7.12
N LEU A 263 1.03 23.32 7.16
CA LEU A 263 0.73 22.44 8.28
C LEU A 263 1.80 21.34 8.44
N GLY A 264 2.29 20.78 7.35
CA GLY A 264 3.33 19.76 7.39
C GLY A 264 4.67 20.30 7.88
N ILE A 265 5.07 21.47 7.41
CA ILE A 265 6.30 22.14 7.88
C ILE A 265 6.17 22.50 9.37
N SER A 266 5.07 23.13 9.77
CA SER A 266 4.85 23.53 11.17
C SER A 266 4.74 22.31 12.10
N TYR A 267 4.13 21.21 11.65
CA TYR A 267 4.07 19.95 12.37
C TYR A 267 5.47 19.35 12.56
N THR A 268 6.27 19.31 11.49
CA THR A 268 7.63 18.79 11.54
C THR A 268 8.50 19.60 12.48
N VAL A 269 8.49 20.94 12.40
CA VAL A 269 9.28 21.82 13.28
C VAL A 269 8.86 21.69 14.73
N ARG A 270 7.55 21.59 15.01
CA ARG A 270 7.02 21.54 16.38
C ARG A 270 7.35 20.23 17.09
N TYR A 271 7.27 19.10 16.38
CA TYR A 271 7.38 17.76 16.97
C TYR A 271 8.69 17.05 16.62
N PHE A 272 9.64 17.75 15.99
CA PHE A 272 10.93 17.17 15.67
C PHE A 272 11.64 16.65 16.95
N GLY A 273 12.03 15.40 16.93
CA GLY A 273 12.64 14.72 18.07
C GLY A 273 11.66 13.91 18.94
N GLU A 274 10.36 14.14 18.79
CA GLU A 274 9.35 13.34 19.50
C GLU A 274 8.94 12.12 18.67
N ASN A 275 8.40 11.08 19.30
CA ASN A 275 7.98 9.88 18.59
C ASN A 275 6.71 10.15 17.75
N TYR A 276 6.89 10.31 16.44
CA TYR A 276 5.83 10.63 15.48
C TYR A 276 4.79 9.50 15.29
N ALA A 277 5.06 8.28 15.76
CA ALA A 277 4.22 7.11 15.51
C ALA A 277 3.23 6.80 16.64
N ILE A 278 3.31 7.51 17.75
CA ILE A 278 2.46 7.31 18.95
C ILE A 278 1.72 8.57 19.34
N ALA A 279 0.66 8.41 20.16
CA ALA A 279 0.10 9.52 20.91
C ALA A 279 1.16 10.01 21.95
N PRO A 280 1.22 11.32 22.27
CA PRO A 280 0.28 12.38 21.83
C PRO A 280 0.62 12.99 20.47
N VAL A 281 1.76 12.71 19.87
CA VAL A 281 2.23 13.39 18.64
C VAL A 281 1.33 13.08 17.44
N LEU A 282 0.96 11.81 17.25
CA LEU A 282 0.19 11.39 16.08
C LEU A 282 -1.31 11.69 16.17
N ASN A 283 -1.89 11.73 17.39
CA ASN A 283 -3.33 11.86 17.59
C ASN A 283 -3.77 13.27 18.00
N ASN A 284 -2.86 14.25 17.99
CA ASN A 284 -3.22 15.63 18.31
C ASN A 284 -3.98 16.30 17.15
N ILE A 285 -4.61 17.43 17.45
CA ILE A 285 -5.42 18.16 16.47
C ILE A 285 -4.58 18.63 15.27
N HIS A 286 -3.32 19.03 15.49
CA HIS A 286 -2.41 19.47 14.43
C HIS A 286 -2.13 18.33 13.42
N ALA A 287 -1.78 17.14 13.92
CA ALA A 287 -1.58 15.96 13.08
C ALA A 287 -2.83 15.58 12.28
N CYS A 288 -4.01 15.65 12.91
CA CYS A 288 -5.28 15.30 12.27
C CYS A 288 -5.70 16.32 11.21
N VAL A 289 -5.54 17.62 11.49
CA VAL A 289 -5.78 18.70 10.50
C VAL A 289 -4.82 18.55 9.32
N TYR A 290 -3.54 18.37 9.60
CA TYR A 290 -2.52 18.14 8.57
C TYR A 290 -2.86 16.90 7.72
N CYS A 291 -3.19 15.78 8.36
CA CYS A 291 -3.60 14.55 7.68
C CYS A 291 -4.75 14.79 6.70
N TRP A 292 -5.80 15.51 7.14
CA TRP A 292 -6.99 15.73 6.33
C TRP A 292 -6.70 16.66 5.14
N PHE A 293 -6.01 17.77 5.36
CA PHE A 293 -5.63 18.70 4.29
C PHE A 293 -4.67 18.05 3.28
N ALA A 294 -3.73 17.21 3.73
CA ALA A 294 -2.85 16.46 2.84
C ALA A 294 -3.62 15.47 1.95
N ILE A 295 -4.62 14.78 2.52
CA ILE A 295 -5.50 13.90 1.75
C ILE A 295 -6.28 14.69 0.71
N LEU A 296 -6.89 15.83 1.09
CA LEU A 296 -7.65 16.69 0.16
C LEU A 296 -6.76 17.22 -0.96
N GLY A 297 -5.58 17.74 -0.63
CA GLY A 297 -4.62 18.27 -1.60
C GLY A 297 -4.21 17.18 -2.60
N ILE A 298 -3.72 16.04 -2.12
CA ILE A 298 -3.27 14.97 -3.00
C ILE A 298 -4.40 14.43 -3.89
N LEU A 299 -5.60 14.20 -3.34
CA LEU A 299 -6.73 13.70 -4.13
C LEU A 299 -7.11 14.67 -5.25
N THR A 300 -7.20 15.97 -4.95
CA THR A 300 -7.64 16.99 -5.91
C THR A 300 -6.56 17.29 -6.95
N THR A 301 -5.30 17.39 -6.54
CA THR A 301 -4.17 17.59 -7.45
C THR A 301 -3.97 16.41 -8.38
N MET A 302 -4.03 15.19 -7.85
CA MET A 302 -3.91 14.00 -8.68
C MET A 302 -5.08 13.82 -9.64
N LYS A 303 -6.31 14.20 -9.25
CA LYS A 303 -7.45 14.18 -10.16
C LYS A 303 -7.28 15.23 -11.28
N ASN A 304 -6.77 16.41 -10.99
CA ASN A 304 -6.60 17.47 -11.98
C ASN A 304 -5.44 17.20 -12.96
N TYR A 305 -4.32 16.63 -12.48
CA TYR A 305 -3.08 16.58 -13.25
C TYR A 305 -2.56 15.18 -13.53
N ALA A 306 -3.02 14.17 -12.82
CA ALA A 306 -2.50 12.80 -12.91
C ALA A 306 -3.57 11.77 -13.32
N ASP A 307 -4.70 12.19 -13.92
CA ASP A 307 -5.69 11.26 -14.51
C ASP A 307 -5.24 10.82 -15.93
N ILE A 308 -3.98 10.41 -16.02
CA ILE A 308 -3.30 10.02 -17.26
C ILE A 308 -2.81 8.57 -17.19
N SER A 309 -2.76 7.93 -18.37
CA SER A 309 -2.17 6.61 -18.53
C SER A 309 -1.00 6.65 -19.49
N THR A 310 0.18 6.32 -19.00
CA THR A 310 1.38 6.09 -19.79
C THR A 310 1.79 4.62 -19.67
N ALA A 311 2.68 4.13 -20.53
CA ALA A 311 3.22 2.78 -20.40
C ALA A 311 3.87 2.55 -19.04
N PHE A 312 4.52 3.57 -18.48
CA PHE A 312 5.14 3.54 -17.17
C PHE A 312 4.10 3.45 -16.04
N THR A 313 3.08 4.34 -16.01
CA THR A 313 2.06 4.32 -14.95
C THR A 313 1.26 3.03 -14.96
N HIS A 314 0.94 2.51 -16.16
CA HIS A 314 0.25 1.23 -16.29
C HIS A 314 1.09 0.06 -15.76
N TRP A 315 2.41 0.04 -16.07
CA TRP A 315 3.32 -0.96 -15.56
C TRP A 315 3.48 -0.86 -14.03
N MET A 316 3.63 0.36 -13.47
CA MET A 316 3.70 0.59 -12.03
C MET A 316 2.42 0.14 -11.32
N ALA A 317 1.24 0.47 -11.85
CA ALA A 317 -0.04 0.04 -11.29
C ALA A 317 -0.16 -1.49 -11.20
N LYS A 318 0.35 -2.23 -12.20
CA LYS A 318 0.40 -3.71 -12.17
C LYS A 318 1.40 -4.27 -11.16
N LYS A 319 2.53 -3.59 -10.92
CA LYS A 319 3.62 -4.07 -10.08
C LYS A 319 3.54 -3.60 -8.63
N SER A 320 2.82 -2.53 -8.35
CA SER A 320 2.73 -1.89 -7.02
C SER A 320 2.25 -2.86 -5.94
N TRP A 321 1.31 -3.75 -6.23
CA TRP A 321 0.84 -4.76 -5.29
C TRP A 321 1.96 -5.72 -4.86
N GLY A 322 2.72 -6.25 -5.81
CA GLY A 322 3.89 -7.08 -5.51
C GLY A 322 4.96 -6.31 -4.74
N LEU A 323 5.23 -5.05 -5.15
CA LEU A 323 6.15 -4.18 -4.46
C LEU A 323 5.73 -3.98 -3.00
N TYR A 324 4.43 -3.72 -2.74
CA TYR A 324 3.89 -3.57 -1.39
C TYR A 324 4.09 -4.83 -0.52
N ILE A 325 3.81 -6.03 -1.05
CA ILE A 325 3.93 -7.27 -0.26
C ILE A 325 5.40 -7.60 0.04
N PHE A 326 6.29 -7.39 -0.94
CA PHE A 326 7.67 -7.90 -0.86
C PHE A 326 8.71 -6.89 -0.38
N HIS A 327 8.38 -5.58 -0.24
CA HIS A 327 9.38 -4.59 0.15
C HIS A 327 9.99 -4.84 1.54
N TYR A 328 9.22 -5.39 2.47
CA TYR A 328 9.68 -5.67 3.82
C TYR A 328 10.63 -6.87 3.89
N ARG A 329 10.46 -7.84 3.02
CA ARG A 329 11.27 -9.05 2.97
C ARG A 329 12.73 -8.77 2.56
N ARG A 330 12.95 -7.71 1.79
CA ARG A 330 14.27 -7.30 1.32
C ARG A 330 15.09 -6.52 2.35
N LYS A 331 14.49 -5.98 3.41
CA LYS A 331 15.21 -5.28 4.47
C LYS A 331 16.34 -6.14 5.07
N HIS A 332 16.13 -7.43 5.22
CA HIS A 332 17.09 -8.36 5.84
C HIS A 332 18.20 -8.81 4.88
N CYS A 333 17.91 -8.90 3.57
CA CYS A 333 18.95 -9.11 2.56
C CYS A 333 19.87 -7.89 2.37
N LEU A 334 19.38 -6.68 2.63
CA LEU A 334 20.13 -5.43 2.53
C LEU A 334 21.20 -5.28 3.60
N LEU A 335 21.03 -5.90 4.76
CA LEU A 335 22.01 -5.90 5.84
C LEU A 335 23.29 -6.67 5.48
N SER A 336 23.16 -7.69 4.63
CA SER A 336 24.31 -8.46 4.16
C SER A 336 24.95 -7.93 2.87
N LYS A 337 24.21 -7.15 2.04
CA LYS A 337 24.72 -6.61 0.76
C LYS A 337 23.98 -5.31 0.36
N PRO A 338 24.55 -4.12 0.64
CA PRO A 338 23.90 -2.82 0.39
C PRO A 338 23.54 -2.53 -1.08
N TYR A 339 24.18 -3.19 -2.07
CA TYR A 339 23.90 -3.01 -3.49
C TYR A 339 22.58 -3.61 -3.97
N LEU A 340 21.93 -4.43 -3.15
CA LEU A 340 20.61 -5.02 -3.47
C LEU A 340 19.45 -4.01 -3.35
N LEU A 341 19.70 -2.80 -2.84
CA LEU A 341 18.73 -1.70 -2.81
C LEU A 341 18.34 -1.26 -4.24
N PHE A 342 19.28 -1.32 -5.17
CA PHE A 342 19.09 -0.93 -6.57
C PHE A 342 18.59 -2.07 -7.47
N LEU A 343 18.58 -3.31 -6.98
CA LEU A 343 18.14 -4.46 -7.78
C LEU A 343 16.63 -4.39 -8.20
N PRO A 344 15.69 -3.82 -7.42
CA PRO A 344 14.33 -3.57 -7.92
C PRO A 344 14.31 -2.56 -9.06
N LEU A 345 15.13 -1.51 -8.99
CA LEU A 345 15.28 -0.52 -10.07
C LEU A 345 15.93 -1.14 -11.30
N LEU A 346 16.94 -2.01 -11.14
CA LEU A 346 17.61 -2.72 -12.23
C LEU A 346 16.72 -3.81 -12.87
N ILE A 347 15.94 -4.54 -12.10
CA ILE A 347 14.93 -5.48 -12.64
C ILE A 347 13.79 -4.73 -13.33
N LEU A 348 13.52 -3.50 -12.88
CA LEU A 348 12.60 -2.58 -13.50
C LEU A 348 13.10 -2.08 -14.88
N GLN A 349 14.42 -1.93 -15.06
CA GLN A 349 15.04 -1.54 -16.34
C GLN A 349 15.20 -2.71 -17.33
N SER A 350 15.31 -3.95 -16.87
CA SER A 350 15.55 -5.13 -17.73
C SER A 350 14.34 -5.62 -18.53
N GLY A 351 13.23 -4.94 -18.50
CA GLY A 351 11.98 -5.37 -19.15
C GLY A 351 11.63 -4.62 -20.43
N LYS A 352 12.56 -4.29 -21.33
CA LYS A 352 12.40 -4.11 -22.79
C LYS A 352 13.54 -3.25 -23.36
N GLY A 353 14.64 -3.88 -23.63
CA GLY A 353 15.60 -3.42 -24.61
C GLY A 353 15.96 -4.63 -25.46
N LYS A 354 15.34 -4.77 -26.64
CA LYS A 354 15.90 -5.61 -27.69
C LYS A 354 17.19 -4.93 -28.16
N MET A 355 18.29 -5.21 -27.48
CA MET A 355 19.58 -5.01 -28.07
C MET A 355 19.90 -6.26 -28.91
N ALA A 356 19.81 -6.09 -30.22
CA ALA A 356 20.34 -7.03 -31.17
C ALA A 356 21.87 -7.04 -31.00
N VAL A 357 22.37 -7.94 -30.19
CA VAL A 357 23.78 -8.34 -30.21
C VAL A 357 23.81 -9.72 -30.80
N SER A 358 24.35 -9.79 -32.00
CA SER A 358 24.76 -11.01 -32.67
C SER A 358 25.63 -11.84 -31.73
N ALA A 359 25.06 -12.86 -31.12
CA ALA A 359 25.80 -13.81 -30.30
C ALA A 359 25.90 -15.12 -31.07
N LYS A 360 27.12 -15.41 -31.49
CA LYS A 360 27.57 -16.73 -31.93
C LYS A 360 27.12 -17.82 -30.96
N LYS A 361 26.43 -18.80 -31.50
CA LYS A 361 25.89 -20.02 -30.89
C LYS A 361 26.98 -20.73 -30.04
N SER A 362 26.90 -20.61 -28.71
CA SER A 362 27.56 -21.54 -27.80
C SER A 362 26.47 -22.21 -26.96
N ARG A 363 26.27 -23.51 -27.29
CA ARG A 363 25.35 -24.43 -26.59
C ARG A 363 25.99 -24.85 -25.28
N LYS A 364 25.74 -24.12 -24.17
CA LYS A 364 25.77 -24.68 -22.82
C LYS A 364 24.76 -23.91 -21.98
N ARG A 365 23.63 -24.59 -21.64
CA ARG A 365 22.69 -24.07 -20.63
C ARG A 365 23.42 -24.05 -19.28
N PRO A 366 23.48 -22.93 -18.56
CA PRO A 366 23.91 -22.99 -17.17
C PRO A 366 22.79 -23.71 -16.38
N ARG A 367 23.12 -24.86 -15.80
CA ARG A 367 22.30 -25.45 -14.73
C ARG A 367 22.22 -24.41 -13.60
N LEU A 368 21.04 -23.88 -13.36
CA LEU A 368 20.76 -23.10 -12.16
C LEU A 368 20.96 -24.02 -10.95
N ASN A 369 22.05 -23.84 -10.25
CA ASN A 369 22.39 -24.58 -9.06
C ASN A 369 21.44 -24.13 -7.94
N LEU A 370 20.41 -24.92 -7.62
CA LEU A 370 19.42 -24.66 -6.56
C LEU A 370 20.06 -24.50 -5.16
N HIS A 371 21.34 -24.86 -5.01
CA HIS A 371 22.07 -24.72 -3.76
C HIS A 371 22.49 -23.28 -3.40
N SER A 372 22.41 -22.32 -4.33
CA SER A 372 22.76 -20.91 -4.02
C SER A 372 21.65 -20.12 -3.33
N TRP A 373 20.51 -20.73 -3.07
CA TRP A 373 19.36 -20.12 -2.40
C TRP A 373 19.29 -20.43 -0.89
N CYS A 374 20.13 -21.33 -0.41
CA CYS A 374 20.28 -21.60 1.02
C CYS A 374 21.33 -20.66 1.59
N ASP A 375 20.89 -19.52 2.11
CA ASP A 375 21.71 -18.58 2.87
C ASP A 375 22.27 -19.29 4.13
N PRO A 376 23.59 -19.16 4.45
CA PRO A 376 24.19 -19.73 5.67
C PRO A 376 23.54 -19.29 6.99
N SER A 377 22.70 -18.28 6.99
CA SER A 377 21.89 -17.87 8.14
C SER A 377 21.02 -18.98 8.73
N TRP A 378 20.63 -19.98 7.92
CA TRP A 378 19.90 -21.16 8.37
C TRP A 378 20.72 -22.06 9.27
N LEU A 379 21.97 -22.24 8.93
CA LEU A 379 22.93 -23.04 9.73
C LEU A 379 23.22 -22.35 11.08
N TRP A 380 23.20 -21.03 11.11
CA TRP A 380 23.37 -20.27 12.34
C TRP A 380 22.15 -20.40 13.26
N LEU A 381 20.92 -20.27 12.73
CA LEU A 381 19.67 -20.48 13.47
C LEU A 381 19.56 -21.92 14.02
N HIS A 382 19.95 -22.91 13.23
CA HIS A 382 19.97 -24.31 13.69
C HIS A 382 20.99 -24.53 14.81
N LYS A 383 22.15 -23.89 14.72
CA LYS A 383 23.24 -24.05 15.71
C LYS A 383 22.94 -23.36 17.03
N GLU A 384 22.29 -22.19 17.00
CA GLU A 384 22.07 -21.36 18.18
C GLU A 384 20.73 -21.63 18.87
N TYR A 385 19.71 -22.03 18.14
CA TYR A 385 18.36 -22.25 18.68
C TYR A 385 17.82 -23.68 18.57
N LYS A 386 18.58 -24.63 18.03
CA LYS A 386 18.12 -26.02 17.77
C LYS A 386 16.76 -26.11 17.07
N LEU A 387 16.48 -25.14 16.20
CA LEU A 387 15.22 -25.04 15.44
C LEU A 387 15.20 -26.09 14.34
N THR A 388 14.54 -27.22 14.57
CA THR A 388 14.22 -28.18 13.52
C THR A 388 12.97 -27.73 12.79
N PHE A 389 13.05 -27.57 11.47
CA PHE A 389 11.88 -27.26 10.63
C PHE A 389 10.89 -28.42 10.66
N PRO A 390 9.58 -28.12 10.80
CA PRO A 390 8.56 -29.14 10.52
C PRO A 390 8.69 -29.52 9.05
N GLY A 391 8.89 -30.81 8.75
CA GLY A 391 9.12 -31.31 7.38
C GLY A 391 8.01 -31.01 6.36
N TRP A 392 6.84 -30.56 6.83
CA TRP A 392 5.75 -30.11 5.97
C TRP A 392 6.01 -28.75 5.32
N CYS A 393 6.81 -27.86 5.92
CA CYS A 393 7.17 -26.56 5.31
C CYS A 393 8.04 -26.75 4.05
N CYS A 394 8.98 -27.70 4.08
CA CYS A 394 9.79 -28.04 2.91
C CYS A 394 8.96 -28.69 1.80
N LYS A 395 8.00 -29.55 2.17
CA LYS A 395 7.08 -30.19 1.20
C LYS A 395 6.13 -29.19 0.55
N LEU A 396 5.64 -28.20 1.29
CA LEU A 396 4.76 -27.16 0.76
C LEU A 396 5.50 -26.22 -0.21
N LEU A 397 6.75 -25.86 0.10
CA LEU A 397 7.59 -25.06 -0.78
C LEU A 397 7.96 -25.78 -2.06
N LEU A 398 8.22 -27.08 -2.00
CA LEU A 398 8.46 -27.93 -3.17
C LEU A 398 7.20 -28.12 -4.02
N ALA A 399 6.03 -28.30 -3.40
CA ALA A 399 4.75 -28.40 -4.12
C ALA A 399 4.37 -27.09 -4.85
N LEU A 400 4.66 -25.94 -4.24
CA LEU A 400 4.41 -24.62 -4.86
C LEU A 400 5.43 -24.28 -5.97
N ALA A 401 6.63 -24.83 -5.91
CA ALA A 401 7.63 -24.70 -6.97
C ALA A 401 7.29 -25.58 -8.19
N ASN A 402 6.84 -26.80 -7.97
CA ASN A 402 6.49 -27.75 -9.04
C ASN A 402 5.18 -27.42 -9.75
N HIS A 403 4.26 -26.66 -9.12
CA HIS A 403 3.00 -26.24 -9.77
C HIS A 403 3.19 -25.15 -10.85
N LYS A 404 4.41 -24.63 -11.02
CA LYS A 404 4.74 -23.67 -12.08
C LYS A 404 5.30 -24.31 -13.36
N GLU A 405 5.73 -25.54 -13.31
CA GLU A 405 6.28 -26.24 -14.48
C GLU A 405 5.24 -27.04 -15.29
N GLY A 406 4.04 -27.25 -14.72
CA GLY A 406 2.97 -28.03 -15.38
C GLY A 406 1.97 -27.22 -16.23
N ALA A 407 2.20 -25.90 -16.47
CA ALA A 407 1.29 -25.05 -17.22
C ALA A 407 1.82 -24.64 -18.62
N HIS A 408 2.81 -25.34 -19.15
CA HIS A 408 3.35 -25.17 -20.49
C HIS A 408 3.70 -26.53 -21.09
N THR A 409 2.69 -27.33 -21.34
CA THR A 409 2.66 -28.37 -22.39
C THR A 409 1.30 -28.36 -23.06
#